data_071c4169434c2381563196997e3583b4
#
_entry.id   071c4169434c2381563196997e3583b4
#
_cell.length_a   1.000
_cell.length_b   1.000
_cell.length_c   1.000
_cell.angle_alpha   90.00
_cell.angle_beta   90.00
_cell.angle_gamma   90.00
#
_symmetry.space_group_name_H-M   'P 1'
#
loop_
_entity.id
_entity.type
_entity.pdbx_description
1 polymer ?
#
loop_
_entity_poly.entity_id
_entity_poly.type
_entity_poly.pdbx_seq_one_letter_code
_entity_poly.pdbx_strand_id
1 'polypeptide(L)'
;MNPTLKFDDLVSRDEIQLTVFYRPPGRDGRKFFHAHYFSEIVLILGGTGIHLCGGEQCPVKAGDVLVLHPGVTHAYDHQDLELVNIVYDAKKLILPVYDGVSMPLFRKFFPDAQESFRGQANPVLSLNSEEREKMFDKIKTLKTERKSGRPGSQLFSQVLFLEIVISLCRLYEESTPAEKTPFRIGEALEYMNQHYQQPVSIAQLAKKACMSRWTLFLHFKNAIGCSPIQYLNQIRIRRAMELLLYTELRIGDIAAQCGFSDSNYFCKTFRAQTGVSPRQYRLKYKFQ
;
A
#
# COMPACT_ATOMS: atom_id res chain seq x y z
N MET A 1 20.01 21.63 -4.78
CA MET A 1 19.40 20.27 -4.82
C MET A 1 18.68 20.06 -3.50
N ASN A 2 17.41 19.68 -3.51
CA ASN A 2 16.69 19.35 -2.29
C ASN A 2 17.26 18.03 -1.72
N PRO A 3 17.44 17.91 -0.41
CA PRO A 3 17.95 16.69 0.19
C PRO A 3 16.96 15.53 -0.03
N THR A 4 17.50 14.36 -0.32
CA THR A 4 16.71 13.12 -0.44
C THR A 4 17.09 12.16 0.67
N LEU A 5 16.13 11.84 1.54
CA LEU A 5 16.33 10.96 2.68
C LEU A 5 16.21 9.50 2.27
N LYS A 6 17.09 8.64 2.79
CA LYS A 6 17.03 7.19 2.61
C LYS A 6 16.49 6.53 3.88
N PHE A 7 15.84 5.38 3.72
CA PHE A 7 15.31 4.64 4.87
C PHE A 7 16.45 4.10 5.76
N ASP A 8 17.53 3.66 5.14
CA ASP A 8 18.72 3.14 5.84
C ASP A 8 19.38 4.20 6.76
N ASP A 9 19.08 5.49 6.56
CA ASP A 9 19.53 6.58 7.44
C ASP A 9 18.66 6.68 8.72
N LEU A 10 17.51 6.00 8.74
CA LEU A 10 16.50 6.09 9.80
C LEU A 10 16.35 4.80 10.61
N VAL A 11 16.56 3.65 9.98
CA VAL A 11 16.33 2.31 10.56
C VAL A 11 17.41 1.35 10.08
N SER A 12 17.90 0.46 10.96
CA SER A 12 18.85 -0.58 10.60
C SER A 12 18.27 -1.54 9.52
N ARG A 13 19.13 -2.05 8.64
CA ARG A 13 18.74 -2.96 7.56
C ARG A 13 18.15 -4.28 8.04
N ASP A 14 18.57 -4.73 9.21
CA ASP A 14 18.11 -5.99 9.81
C ASP A 14 16.81 -5.84 10.60
N GLU A 15 16.27 -4.63 10.69
CA GLU A 15 15.02 -4.34 11.36
C GLU A 15 13.85 -4.23 10.37
N ILE A 16 12.62 -4.40 10.90
CA ILE A 16 11.42 -4.07 10.16
C ILE A 16 11.48 -2.62 9.68
N GLN A 17 11.27 -2.42 8.40
CA GLN A 17 11.36 -1.12 7.73
C GLN A 17 10.12 -0.26 8.03
N LEU A 18 9.98 0.10 9.29
CA LEU A 18 8.86 0.84 9.87
C LEU A 18 9.35 1.67 11.07
N THR A 19 9.04 2.96 11.10
CA THR A 19 9.36 3.82 12.26
C THR A 19 8.35 4.95 12.41
N VAL A 20 8.36 5.64 13.56
CA VAL A 20 7.42 6.72 13.89
C VAL A 20 8.18 7.95 14.37
N PHE A 21 7.96 9.06 13.69
CA PHE A 21 8.49 10.38 14.07
C PHE A 21 7.37 11.28 14.57
N TYR A 22 7.62 11.96 15.68
CA TYR A 22 6.74 12.98 16.21
C TYR A 22 7.41 14.34 16.07
N ARG A 23 6.67 15.31 15.55
CA ARG A 23 7.09 16.69 15.39
C ARG A 23 6.18 17.58 16.25
N PRO A 24 6.72 18.14 17.36
CA PRO A 24 5.96 19.05 18.20
C PRO A 24 5.71 20.39 17.51
N PRO A 25 4.71 21.18 17.96
CA PRO A 25 4.47 22.52 17.46
C PRO A 25 5.67 23.44 17.72
N GLY A 26 5.81 24.52 16.95
CA GLY A 26 6.84 25.56 17.16
C GLY A 26 8.24 25.21 16.67
N ARG A 27 8.47 24.08 16.01
CA ARG A 27 9.73 23.78 15.33
C ARG A 27 9.75 24.37 13.92
N ASP A 28 10.68 25.31 13.69
CA ASP A 28 11.07 25.91 12.41
C ASP A 28 9.98 25.92 11.31
N GLY A 29 9.22 27.01 11.23
CA GLY A 29 8.24 27.26 10.16
C GLY A 29 8.83 27.51 8.78
N ARG A 30 10.09 27.12 8.55
CA ARG A 30 10.75 27.31 7.24
C ARG A 30 10.31 26.21 6.29
N LYS A 31 9.97 26.59 5.05
CA LYS A 31 9.73 25.68 3.94
C LYS A 31 10.98 24.85 3.65
N PHE A 32 11.03 23.65 4.19
CA PHE A 32 12.13 22.73 3.91
C PHE A 32 11.65 21.68 2.89
N PHE A 33 11.91 21.94 1.62
CA PHE A 33 11.62 21.00 0.56
C PHE A 33 12.57 19.81 0.61
N HIS A 34 12.01 18.62 0.70
CA HIS A 34 12.77 17.36 0.65
C HIS A 34 11.99 16.28 -0.08
N ALA A 35 12.68 15.23 -0.47
CA ALA A 35 12.11 14.00 -0.99
C ALA A 35 12.68 12.82 -0.19
N HIS A 36 12.06 11.65 -0.33
CA HIS A 36 12.52 10.42 0.33
C HIS A 36 12.24 9.18 -0.53
N TYR A 37 12.92 8.06 -0.23
CA TYR A 37 12.77 6.78 -0.92
C TYR A 37 11.82 5.81 -0.20
N PHE A 38 10.98 6.28 0.71
CA PHE A 38 10.03 5.53 1.51
C PHE A 38 8.64 6.18 1.45
N SER A 39 7.64 5.50 1.97
CA SER A 39 6.29 6.04 2.12
C SER A 39 6.08 6.61 3.51
N GLU A 40 5.22 7.63 3.61
CA GLU A 40 4.80 8.22 4.88
C GLU A 40 3.29 8.31 4.98
N ILE A 41 2.76 7.99 6.16
CA ILE A 41 1.42 8.38 6.60
C ILE A 41 1.62 9.49 7.61
N VAL A 42 1.09 10.67 7.31
CA VAL A 42 1.17 11.85 8.18
C VAL A 42 -0.18 12.12 8.80
N LEU A 43 -0.25 12.20 10.12
CA LEU A 43 -1.43 12.67 10.85
C LEU A 43 -1.11 14.04 11.46
N ILE A 44 -1.89 15.05 11.08
CA ILE A 44 -1.83 16.37 11.69
C ILE A 44 -2.57 16.33 13.03
N LEU A 45 -1.84 16.53 14.12
CA LEU A 45 -2.37 16.47 15.48
C LEU A 45 -2.95 17.80 15.95
N GLY A 46 -2.31 18.92 15.52
CA GLY A 46 -2.67 20.26 15.93
C GLY A 46 -2.18 21.33 14.95
N GLY A 47 -2.70 22.53 15.08
CA GLY A 47 -2.33 23.67 14.23
C GLY A 47 -2.96 23.67 12.85
N THR A 48 -2.49 24.62 12.03
CA THR A 48 -2.86 24.78 10.61
C THR A 48 -1.63 25.14 9.79
N GLY A 49 -1.66 24.86 8.50
CA GLY A 49 -0.54 25.17 7.60
C GLY A 49 -0.91 24.94 6.14
N ILE A 50 0.08 25.05 5.27
CA ILE A 50 -0.03 24.73 3.86
C ILE A 50 0.92 23.58 3.53
N HIS A 51 0.39 22.49 3.03
CA HIS A 51 1.18 21.41 2.46
C HIS A 51 1.51 21.73 1.00
N LEU A 52 2.79 21.71 0.68
CA LEU A 52 3.35 21.97 -0.64
C LEU A 52 3.85 20.65 -1.21
N CYS A 53 3.27 20.17 -2.29
CA CYS A 53 3.59 18.85 -2.84
C CYS A 53 3.37 18.80 -4.34
N GLY A 54 4.38 18.34 -5.10
CA GLY A 54 4.26 18.18 -6.56
C GLY A 54 3.93 19.45 -7.34
N GLY A 55 4.21 20.63 -6.78
CA GLY A 55 3.86 21.93 -7.36
C GLY A 55 2.47 22.45 -6.96
N GLU A 56 1.70 21.67 -6.23
CA GLU A 56 0.39 22.04 -5.68
C GLU A 56 0.52 22.53 -4.23
N GLN A 57 -0.46 23.29 -3.77
CA GLN A 57 -0.57 23.79 -2.40
C GLN A 57 -1.94 23.44 -1.85
N CYS A 58 -1.98 22.90 -0.65
CA CYS A 58 -3.22 22.55 0.02
C CYS A 58 -3.19 23.00 1.48
N PRO A 59 -4.21 23.75 1.96
CA PRO A 59 -4.38 23.99 3.38
C PRO A 59 -4.56 22.67 4.13
N VAL A 60 -3.87 22.55 5.28
CA VAL A 60 -3.98 21.39 6.17
C VAL A 60 -4.26 21.85 7.60
N LYS A 61 -4.98 21.03 8.34
CA LYS A 61 -5.42 21.30 9.71
C LYS A 61 -5.40 20.03 10.57
N ALA A 62 -5.57 20.22 11.87
CA ALA A 62 -5.72 19.11 12.81
C ALA A 62 -6.78 18.09 12.37
N GLY A 63 -6.43 16.81 12.38
CA GLY A 63 -7.24 15.68 11.91
C GLY A 63 -6.92 15.24 10.49
N ASP A 64 -6.25 16.05 9.68
CA ASP A 64 -5.92 15.68 8.30
C ASP A 64 -4.87 14.55 8.26
N VAL A 65 -5.12 13.59 7.38
CA VAL A 65 -4.23 12.46 7.07
C VAL A 65 -3.71 12.63 5.66
N LEU A 66 -2.38 12.60 5.51
CA LEU A 66 -1.68 12.68 4.22
C LEU A 66 -0.94 11.38 3.95
N VAL A 67 -0.79 11.04 2.68
CA VAL A 67 0.02 9.90 2.22
C VAL A 67 1.06 10.40 1.24
N LEU A 68 2.32 10.17 1.54
CA LEU A 68 3.44 10.59 0.73
C LEU A 68 4.22 9.36 0.23
N HIS A 69 4.58 9.39 -1.04
CA HIS A 69 5.24 8.26 -1.70
C HIS A 69 6.68 8.58 -2.07
N PRO A 70 7.50 7.54 -2.32
CA PRO A 70 8.88 7.72 -2.72
C PRO A 70 9.05 8.65 -3.94
N GLY A 71 10.03 9.54 -3.87
CA GLY A 71 10.40 10.45 -4.95
C GLY A 71 9.55 11.73 -5.05
N VAL A 72 8.54 11.89 -4.21
CA VAL A 72 7.71 13.09 -4.18
C VAL A 72 8.37 14.17 -3.34
N THR A 73 8.64 15.33 -3.97
CA THR A 73 9.16 16.50 -3.25
C THR A 73 8.03 17.25 -2.56
N HIS A 74 8.17 17.46 -1.27
CA HIS A 74 7.16 18.15 -0.46
C HIS A 74 7.78 19.01 0.63
N ALA A 75 6.95 19.90 1.19
CA ALA A 75 7.27 20.76 2.33
C ALA A 75 5.99 21.20 3.06
N TYR A 76 6.15 21.73 4.25
CA TYR A 76 5.08 22.42 4.97
C TYR A 76 5.46 23.88 5.18
N ASP A 77 4.48 24.77 4.95
CA ASP A 77 4.55 26.18 5.31
C ASP A 77 3.62 26.39 6.51
N HIS A 78 4.20 26.55 7.70
CA HIS A 78 3.42 26.58 8.95
C HIS A 78 4.19 27.26 10.08
N GLN A 79 3.46 27.71 11.11
CA GLN A 79 4.03 28.18 12.36
C GLN A 79 3.81 27.21 13.53
N ASP A 80 2.67 26.50 13.56
CA ASP A 80 2.21 25.73 14.72
C ASP A 80 1.77 24.30 14.39
N LEU A 81 2.17 23.73 13.25
CA LEU A 81 1.80 22.37 12.91
C LEU A 81 2.44 21.38 13.88
N GLU A 82 1.60 20.60 14.54
CA GLU A 82 1.94 19.41 15.27
C GLU A 82 1.57 18.19 14.45
N LEU A 83 2.49 17.27 14.20
CA LEU A 83 2.24 16.11 13.38
C LEU A 83 3.01 14.88 13.82
N VAL A 84 2.51 13.72 13.42
CA VAL A 84 3.21 12.45 13.57
C VAL A 84 3.27 11.75 12.21
N ASN A 85 4.47 11.24 11.89
CA ASN A 85 4.74 10.51 10.66
C ASN A 85 4.98 9.03 10.98
N ILE A 86 4.25 8.14 10.31
CA ILE A 86 4.58 6.73 10.21
C ILE A 86 5.33 6.57 8.89
N VAL A 87 6.60 6.21 8.98
CA VAL A 87 7.52 6.05 7.86
C VAL A 87 7.74 4.57 7.61
N TYR A 88 7.56 4.10 6.38
CA TYR A 88 7.66 2.69 6.04
C TYR A 88 8.13 2.44 4.60
N ASP A 89 8.82 1.32 4.39
CA ASP A 89 9.15 0.83 3.05
C ASP A 89 8.10 -0.19 2.60
N ALA A 90 7.14 0.27 1.79
CA ALA A 90 6.04 -0.57 1.32
C ALA A 90 6.49 -1.80 0.51
N LYS A 91 7.71 -1.80 -0.04
CA LYS A 91 8.26 -2.92 -0.82
C LYS A 91 8.91 -3.99 0.06
N LYS A 92 9.42 -3.59 1.21
CA LYS A 92 10.12 -4.49 2.15
C LYS A 92 9.21 -5.02 3.25
N LEU A 93 8.08 -4.36 3.52
CA LEU A 93 7.08 -4.88 4.46
C LEU A 93 6.32 -6.06 3.84
N ILE A 94 6.51 -7.24 4.44
CA ILE A 94 5.76 -8.45 4.06
C ILE A 94 4.42 -8.41 4.80
N LEU A 95 3.37 -7.95 4.12
CA LEU A 95 2.03 -7.83 4.70
C LEU A 95 1.09 -8.88 4.12
N PRO A 96 0.25 -9.51 4.95
CA PRO A 96 -0.88 -10.28 4.47
C PRO A 96 -1.91 -9.31 3.85
N VAL A 97 -2.14 -9.40 2.55
CA VAL A 97 -2.94 -8.42 1.82
C VAL A 97 -4.42 -8.78 1.83
N TYR A 98 -4.77 -10.09 1.80
CA TYR A 98 -6.15 -10.63 1.81
C TYR A 98 -7.15 -9.76 1.02
N ASP A 99 -8.20 -9.27 1.68
CA ASP A 99 -9.23 -8.38 1.17
C ASP A 99 -8.86 -6.88 1.23
N GLY A 100 -7.73 -6.54 1.85
CA GLY A 100 -7.25 -5.15 1.95
C GLY A 100 -7.15 -4.44 0.59
N VAL A 101 -6.85 -5.18 -0.49
CA VAL A 101 -6.82 -4.63 -1.86
C VAL A 101 -8.19 -4.12 -2.33
N SER A 102 -9.30 -4.55 -1.72
CA SER A 102 -10.64 -4.05 -2.03
C SER A 102 -10.89 -2.65 -1.43
N MET A 103 -10.13 -2.27 -0.41
CA MET A 103 -10.26 -0.99 0.28
C MET A 103 -9.50 0.12 -0.50
N PRO A 104 -10.18 1.20 -0.94
CA PRO A 104 -9.56 2.25 -1.76
C PRO A 104 -8.36 2.92 -1.10
N LEU A 105 -8.44 3.21 0.20
CA LEU A 105 -7.37 3.87 0.92
C LEU A 105 -6.18 2.93 1.18
N PHE A 106 -6.42 1.61 1.34
CA PHE A 106 -5.34 0.63 1.48
C PHE A 106 -4.37 0.67 0.28
N ARG A 107 -4.90 0.78 -0.94
CA ARG A 107 -4.09 0.89 -2.15
C ARG A 107 -3.28 2.19 -2.20
N LYS A 108 -3.79 3.26 -1.62
CA LYS A 108 -2.99 4.49 -1.48
C LYS A 108 -1.82 4.32 -0.51
N PHE A 109 -1.94 3.49 0.52
CA PHE A 109 -0.83 3.19 1.42
C PHE A 109 0.19 2.24 0.78
N PHE A 110 -0.27 1.28 -0.03
CA PHE A 110 0.55 0.23 -0.65
C PHE A 110 0.34 0.19 -2.17
N PRO A 111 0.91 1.19 -2.88
CA PRO A 111 0.78 1.27 -4.32
C PRO A 111 1.57 0.17 -5.03
N ASP A 112 1.04 -0.31 -6.16
CA ASP A 112 1.76 -1.24 -7.01
C ASP A 112 3.01 -0.59 -7.61
N ALA A 113 4.06 -1.40 -7.84
CA ALA A 113 5.39 -0.95 -8.28
C ALA A 113 5.43 -0.19 -9.63
N GLN A 114 4.31 -0.13 -10.36
CA GLN A 114 4.17 0.54 -11.66
C GLN A 114 3.43 1.87 -11.58
N GLU A 115 2.90 2.27 -10.44
CA GLU A 115 2.27 3.57 -10.27
C GLU A 115 3.32 4.66 -10.10
N SER A 116 3.46 5.52 -11.12
CA SER A 116 4.17 6.79 -10.95
C SER A 116 3.26 7.75 -10.19
N PHE A 117 3.50 7.89 -8.89
CA PHE A 117 2.76 8.86 -8.09
C PHE A 117 3.17 10.28 -8.45
N ARG A 118 2.23 11.02 -9.01
CA ARG A 118 2.27 12.48 -8.88
C ARG A 118 1.85 12.79 -7.45
N GLY A 119 2.71 13.49 -6.71
CA GLY A 119 2.40 13.87 -5.33
C GLY A 119 1.02 14.51 -5.24
N GLN A 120 0.20 14.08 -4.28
CA GLN A 120 -1.07 14.71 -3.95
C GLN A 120 -0.85 15.65 -2.77
N ALA A 121 -1.17 16.93 -2.94
CA ALA A 121 -1.10 17.91 -1.86
C ALA A 121 -2.27 17.74 -0.88
N ASN A 122 -3.41 17.21 -1.34
CA ASN A 122 -4.63 17.13 -0.56
C ASN A 122 -4.61 15.99 0.47
N PRO A 123 -5.18 16.19 1.66
CA PRO A 123 -5.44 15.12 2.61
C PRO A 123 -6.28 14.02 1.98
N VAL A 124 -5.97 12.77 2.33
CA VAL A 124 -6.77 11.61 1.89
C VAL A 124 -7.96 11.36 2.80
N LEU A 125 -7.91 11.86 4.04
CA LEU A 125 -8.94 11.69 5.06
C LEU A 125 -8.80 12.84 6.07
N SER A 126 -9.91 13.27 6.68
CA SER A 126 -9.93 14.20 7.80
C SER A 126 -10.68 13.58 8.97
N LEU A 127 -9.97 13.37 10.07
CA LEU A 127 -10.49 12.77 11.31
C LEU A 127 -11.11 13.86 12.21
N ASN A 128 -12.21 13.53 12.86
CA ASN A 128 -12.72 14.37 13.95
C ASN A 128 -11.82 14.26 15.20
N SER A 129 -12.13 15.01 16.26
CA SER A 129 -11.28 15.08 17.47
C SER A 129 -11.15 13.73 18.17
N GLU A 130 -12.23 12.97 18.30
CA GLU A 130 -12.24 11.67 18.96
C GLU A 130 -11.46 10.61 18.14
N GLU A 131 -11.70 10.56 16.84
CA GLU A 131 -11.00 9.67 15.91
C GLU A 131 -9.51 9.96 15.90
N ARG A 132 -9.12 11.25 15.88
CA ARG A 132 -7.72 11.69 15.91
C ARG A 132 -7.02 11.26 17.20
N GLU A 133 -7.65 11.44 18.35
CA GLU A 133 -7.10 11.02 19.64
C GLU A 133 -6.89 9.51 19.69
N LYS A 134 -7.92 8.73 19.33
CA LYS A 134 -7.82 7.25 19.26
C LYS A 134 -6.71 6.80 18.29
N MET A 135 -6.60 7.46 17.15
CA MET A 135 -5.56 7.14 16.16
C MET A 135 -4.17 7.48 16.70
N PHE A 136 -4.02 8.62 17.35
CA PHE A 136 -2.74 9.02 17.95
C PHE A 136 -2.31 8.06 19.07
N ASP A 137 -3.23 7.56 19.89
CA ASP A 137 -2.93 6.55 20.91
C ASP A 137 -2.41 5.24 20.30
N LYS A 138 -3.01 4.76 19.21
CA LYS A 138 -2.50 3.61 18.45
C LYS A 138 -1.08 3.87 17.93
N ILE A 139 -0.82 5.06 17.38
CA ILE A 139 0.50 5.45 16.88
C ILE A 139 1.54 5.54 18.00
N LYS A 140 1.15 6.05 19.19
CA LYS A 140 2.03 6.05 20.38
C LYS A 140 2.39 4.63 20.82
N THR A 141 1.41 3.73 20.79
CA THR A 141 1.64 2.31 21.12
C THR A 141 2.64 1.68 20.15
N LEU A 142 2.46 1.90 18.85
CA LEU A 142 3.42 1.45 17.82
C LEU A 142 4.82 2.03 18.07
N LYS A 143 4.92 3.34 18.34
CA LYS A 143 6.20 4.00 18.61
C LYS A 143 6.92 3.42 19.84
N THR A 144 6.16 3.10 20.89
CA THR A 144 6.69 2.51 22.12
C THR A 144 7.18 1.09 21.87
N GLU A 145 6.40 0.28 21.15
CA GLU A 145 6.75 -1.09 20.84
C GLU A 145 8.01 -1.16 19.96
N ARG A 146 8.13 -0.29 18.95
CA ARG A 146 9.34 -0.18 18.12
C ARG A 146 10.62 0.05 18.93
N LYS A 147 10.52 0.69 20.08
CA LYS A 147 11.64 1.00 20.97
C LYS A 147 11.83 -0.02 22.10
N SER A 148 10.92 -0.97 22.25
CA SER A 148 10.88 -1.84 23.44
C SER A 148 12.06 -2.83 23.51
N GLY A 149 12.61 -3.23 22.37
CA GLY A 149 13.64 -4.27 22.27
C GLY A 149 13.20 -5.66 22.77
N ARG A 150 11.88 -5.86 23.05
CA ARG A 150 11.36 -7.12 23.54
C ARG A 150 11.36 -8.20 22.47
N PRO A 151 11.49 -9.48 22.81
CA PRO A 151 11.27 -10.55 21.86
C PRO A 151 9.90 -10.42 21.16
N GLY A 152 9.89 -10.49 19.82
CA GLY A 152 8.66 -10.34 19.04
C GLY A 152 8.24 -8.90 18.77
N SER A 153 8.97 -7.86 19.24
CA SER A 153 8.61 -6.46 19.05
C SER A 153 8.49 -6.06 17.58
N GLN A 154 9.30 -6.62 16.70
CA GLN A 154 9.22 -6.34 15.27
C GLN A 154 7.92 -6.88 14.67
N LEU A 155 7.55 -8.12 14.99
CA LEU A 155 6.30 -8.72 14.54
C LEU A 155 5.10 -7.97 15.11
N PHE A 156 5.11 -7.67 16.41
CA PHE A 156 4.00 -6.94 17.03
C PHE A 156 3.87 -5.51 16.50
N SER A 157 4.98 -4.84 16.20
CA SER A 157 4.95 -3.54 15.52
C SER A 157 4.28 -3.61 14.15
N GLN A 158 4.47 -4.69 13.41
CA GLN A 158 3.79 -4.91 12.13
C GLN A 158 2.28 -5.10 12.30
N VAL A 159 1.86 -5.83 13.34
CA VAL A 159 0.43 -6.00 13.69
C VAL A 159 -0.20 -4.65 14.04
N LEU A 160 0.44 -3.86 14.90
CA LEU A 160 -0.02 -2.53 15.28
C LEU A 160 -0.10 -1.58 14.07
N PHE A 161 0.86 -1.65 13.17
CA PHE A 161 0.83 -0.86 11.93
C PHE A 161 -0.35 -1.26 11.04
N LEU A 162 -0.61 -2.56 10.87
CA LEU A 162 -1.78 -3.05 10.13
C LEU A 162 -3.09 -2.60 10.77
N GLU A 163 -3.19 -2.63 12.10
CA GLU A 163 -4.36 -2.14 12.83
C GLU A 163 -4.62 -0.64 12.51
N ILE A 164 -3.57 0.19 12.52
CA ILE A 164 -3.66 1.61 12.15
C ILE A 164 -4.17 1.76 10.70
N VAL A 165 -3.55 1.05 9.76
CA VAL A 165 -3.92 1.08 8.34
C VAL A 165 -5.38 0.70 8.14
N ILE A 166 -5.84 -0.42 8.71
CA ILE A 166 -7.23 -0.89 8.56
C ILE A 166 -8.20 0.09 9.23
N SER A 167 -7.84 0.64 10.38
CA SER A 167 -8.67 1.65 11.06
C SER A 167 -8.87 2.89 10.19
N LEU A 168 -7.79 3.41 9.57
CA LEU A 168 -7.88 4.55 8.64
C LEU A 168 -8.72 4.21 7.39
N CYS A 169 -8.57 2.99 6.85
CA CYS A 169 -9.37 2.55 5.72
C CYS A 169 -10.87 2.52 6.04
N ARG A 170 -11.25 2.01 7.21
CA ARG A 170 -12.65 1.97 7.64
C ARG A 170 -13.23 3.35 7.85
N LEU A 171 -12.50 4.25 8.52
CA LEU A 171 -12.90 5.66 8.69
C LEU A 171 -13.06 6.37 7.34
N TYR A 172 -12.20 6.07 6.36
CA TYR A 172 -12.33 6.59 5.01
C TYR A 172 -13.64 6.14 4.34
N GLU A 173 -14.00 4.86 4.45
CA GLU A 173 -15.24 4.32 3.90
C GLU A 173 -16.47 4.92 4.57
N GLU A 174 -16.42 5.14 5.89
CA GLU A 174 -17.50 5.77 6.65
C GLU A 174 -17.70 7.26 6.30
N SER A 175 -16.59 7.98 6.06
CA SER A 175 -16.60 9.42 5.76
C SER A 175 -16.91 9.74 4.30
N THR A 176 -16.71 8.79 3.39
CA THR A 176 -16.95 8.97 1.96
C THR A 176 -18.29 8.33 1.62
N PRO A 177 -19.37 9.11 1.41
CA PRO A 177 -20.64 8.57 0.92
C PRO A 177 -20.34 7.82 -0.38
N ALA A 178 -20.63 6.53 -0.39
CA ALA A 178 -20.26 5.61 -1.45
C ALA A 178 -20.55 6.19 -2.85
N GLU A 179 -19.55 6.73 -3.51
CA GLU A 179 -19.52 6.61 -4.96
C GLU A 179 -19.49 5.10 -5.23
N LYS A 180 -20.61 4.58 -5.72
CA LYS A 180 -20.85 3.14 -5.95
C LYS A 180 -19.81 2.47 -6.86
N THR A 181 -18.86 3.23 -7.39
CA THR A 181 -17.82 2.79 -8.34
C THR A 181 -16.68 2.00 -7.67
N PRO A 182 -16.08 2.42 -6.53
CA PRO A 182 -15.07 1.62 -5.82
C PRO A 182 -15.62 0.30 -5.29
N PHE A 183 -16.85 0.30 -4.75
CA PHE A 183 -17.52 -0.92 -4.28
C PHE A 183 -17.68 -1.96 -5.39
N ARG A 184 -18.06 -1.52 -6.60
CA ARG A 184 -18.22 -2.41 -7.77
C ARG A 184 -16.90 -2.99 -8.27
N ILE A 185 -15.78 -2.26 -8.16
CA ILE A 185 -14.45 -2.80 -8.43
C ILE A 185 -14.06 -3.85 -7.36
N GLY A 186 -14.41 -3.61 -6.08
CA GLY A 186 -14.22 -4.55 -4.98
C GLY A 186 -14.82 -5.93 -5.29
N GLU A 187 -16.07 -5.98 -5.80
CA GLU A 187 -16.71 -7.24 -6.19
C GLU A 187 -15.93 -7.98 -7.31
N ALA A 188 -15.38 -7.26 -8.28
CA ALA A 188 -14.56 -7.86 -9.32
C ALA A 188 -13.23 -8.40 -8.76
N LEU A 189 -12.62 -7.69 -7.81
CA LEU A 189 -11.39 -8.13 -7.14
C LEU A 189 -11.63 -9.36 -6.27
N GLU A 190 -12.70 -9.37 -5.49
CA GLU A 190 -13.10 -10.51 -4.67
C GLU A 190 -13.37 -11.74 -5.53
N TYR A 191 -14.13 -11.57 -6.61
CA TYR A 191 -14.39 -12.64 -7.56
C TYR A 191 -13.10 -13.23 -8.15
N MET A 192 -12.14 -12.39 -8.54
CA MET A 192 -10.85 -12.85 -9.03
C MET A 192 -10.05 -13.62 -7.97
N ASN A 193 -10.05 -13.15 -6.72
CA ASN A 193 -9.35 -13.83 -5.63
C ASN A 193 -9.96 -15.21 -5.31
N GLN A 194 -11.30 -15.34 -5.40
CA GLN A 194 -12.00 -16.60 -5.14
C GLN A 194 -11.91 -17.58 -6.31
N HIS A 195 -11.82 -17.09 -7.56
CA HIS A 195 -11.91 -17.90 -8.77
C HIS A 195 -10.68 -17.88 -9.67
N TYR A 196 -9.51 -17.44 -9.17
CA TYR A 196 -8.28 -17.30 -9.98
C TYR A 196 -7.86 -18.59 -10.71
N GLN A 197 -8.19 -19.75 -10.16
CA GLN A 197 -7.88 -21.07 -10.75
C GLN A 197 -8.71 -21.38 -12.00
N GLN A 198 -9.84 -20.73 -12.16
CA GLN A 198 -10.79 -20.94 -13.24
C GLN A 198 -10.56 -19.94 -14.39
N PRO A 199 -11.09 -20.22 -15.58
CA PRO A 199 -11.13 -19.21 -16.63
C PRO A 199 -11.99 -18.02 -16.21
N VAL A 200 -11.36 -16.87 -15.99
CA VAL A 200 -12.04 -15.60 -15.66
C VAL A 200 -11.99 -14.69 -16.88
N SER A 201 -13.15 -14.29 -17.38
CA SER A 201 -13.27 -13.38 -18.52
C SER A 201 -13.59 -11.95 -18.08
N ILE A 202 -13.15 -10.97 -18.88
CA ILE A 202 -13.53 -9.55 -18.67
C ILE A 202 -15.04 -9.35 -18.66
N ALA A 203 -15.80 -10.14 -19.43
CA ALA A 203 -17.25 -10.07 -19.46
C ALA A 203 -17.88 -10.48 -18.12
N GLN A 204 -17.36 -11.53 -17.49
CA GLN A 204 -17.82 -11.97 -16.16
C GLN A 204 -17.51 -10.92 -15.10
N LEU A 205 -16.30 -10.36 -15.11
CA LEU A 205 -15.91 -9.30 -14.18
C LEU A 205 -16.76 -8.03 -14.35
N ALA A 206 -17.03 -7.63 -15.60
CA ALA A 206 -17.89 -6.50 -15.91
C ALA A 206 -19.33 -6.71 -15.42
N LYS A 207 -19.85 -7.94 -15.60
CA LYS A 207 -21.18 -8.32 -15.08
C LYS A 207 -21.23 -8.26 -13.55
N LYS A 208 -20.21 -8.76 -12.86
CA LYS A 208 -20.09 -8.69 -11.38
C LYS A 208 -20.01 -7.25 -10.88
N ALA A 209 -19.22 -6.42 -11.55
CA ALA A 209 -19.11 -5.01 -11.24
C ALA A 209 -20.32 -4.16 -11.71
N CYS A 210 -21.32 -4.74 -12.34
CA CYS A 210 -22.45 -4.03 -12.97
C CYS A 210 -21.98 -2.88 -13.89
N MET A 211 -20.95 -3.11 -14.70
CA MET A 211 -20.33 -2.13 -15.60
C MET A 211 -20.23 -2.68 -17.04
N SER A 212 -20.03 -1.76 -18.01
CA SER A 212 -19.57 -2.15 -19.33
C SER A 212 -18.11 -2.65 -19.27
N ARG A 213 -17.66 -3.45 -20.24
CA ARG A 213 -16.25 -3.91 -20.30
C ARG A 213 -15.26 -2.74 -20.34
N TRP A 214 -15.60 -1.69 -21.08
CA TRP A 214 -14.78 -0.49 -21.18
C TRP A 214 -14.74 0.30 -19.85
N THR A 215 -15.89 0.47 -19.23
CA THR A 215 -16.01 1.15 -17.93
C THR A 215 -15.21 0.40 -16.86
N LEU A 216 -15.35 -0.93 -16.80
CA LEU A 216 -14.56 -1.76 -15.89
C LEU A 216 -13.06 -1.57 -16.15
N PHE A 217 -12.61 -1.67 -17.42
CA PHE A 217 -11.20 -1.52 -17.75
C PHE A 217 -10.65 -0.16 -17.30
N LEU A 218 -11.37 0.93 -17.60
CA LEU A 218 -10.95 2.28 -17.24
C LEU A 218 -10.88 2.49 -15.73
N HIS A 219 -11.97 2.14 -15.02
CA HIS A 219 -12.02 2.30 -13.57
C HIS A 219 -11.05 1.36 -12.86
N PHE A 220 -10.90 0.12 -13.35
CA PHE A 220 -9.97 -0.83 -12.79
C PHE A 220 -8.52 -0.34 -12.94
N LYS A 221 -8.15 0.15 -14.13
CA LYS A 221 -6.82 0.71 -14.39
C LYS A 221 -6.56 1.95 -13.54
N ASN A 222 -7.55 2.83 -13.39
CA ASN A 222 -7.44 4.04 -12.57
C ASN A 222 -7.36 3.71 -11.07
N ALA A 223 -8.08 2.67 -10.62
CA ALA A 223 -8.13 2.30 -9.22
C ALA A 223 -6.99 1.35 -8.79
N ILE A 224 -6.51 0.49 -9.71
CA ILE A 224 -5.55 -0.59 -9.42
C ILE A 224 -4.19 -0.35 -10.11
N GLY A 225 -4.11 0.58 -11.06
CA GLY A 225 -2.89 0.87 -11.82
C GLY A 225 -2.62 -0.09 -12.98
N CYS A 226 -3.27 -1.27 -13.02
CA CYS A 226 -3.08 -2.27 -14.07
C CYS A 226 -4.43 -2.75 -14.65
N SER A 227 -4.39 -3.53 -15.74
CA SER A 227 -5.60 -4.12 -16.29
C SER A 227 -6.12 -5.28 -15.44
N PRO A 228 -7.44 -5.62 -15.53
CA PRO A 228 -8.01 -6.76 -14.79
C PRO A 228 -7.27 -8.09 -15.05
N ILE A 229 -6.83 -8.34 -16.29
CA ILE A 229 -6.09 -9.56 -16.63
C ILE A 229 -4.66 -9.54 -16.05
N GLN A 230 -4.01 -8.40 -16.05
CA GLN A 230 -2.70 -8.27 -15.39
C GLN A 230 -2.81 -8.53 -13.89
N TYR A 231 -3.83 -8.00 -13.24
CA TYR A 231 -4.09 -8.24 -11.81
C TYR A 231 -4.40 -9.72 -11.52
N LEU A 232 -5.25 -10.37 -12.33
CA LEU A 232 -5.50 -11.81 -12.21
C LEU A 232 -4.21 -12.64 -12.33
N ASN A 233 -3.34 -12.26 -13.27
CA ASN A 233 -2.04 -12.90 -13.41
C ASN A 233 -1.13 -12.68 -12.20
N GLN A 234 -1.18 -11.50 -11.55
CA GLN A 234 -0.44 -11.26 -10.31
C GLN A 234 -0.89 -12.21 -9.19
N ILE A 235 -2.21 -12.39 -9.00
CA ILE A 235 -2.76 -13.36 -8.03
C ILE A 235 -2.23 -14.76 -8.31
N ARG A 236 -2.33 -15.22 -9.57
CA ARG A 236 -1.89 -16.54 -10.02
C ARG A 236 -0.40 -16.78 -9.79
N ILE A 237 0.43 -15.80 -10.13
CA ILE A 237 1.89 -15.89 -9.93
C ILE A 237 2.25 -15.90 -8.44
N ARG A 238 1.58 -15.12 -7.59
CA ARG A 238 1.79 -15.18 -6.15
C ARG A 238 1.51 -16.57 -5.58
N ARG A 239 0.40 -17.20 -6.00
CA ARG A 239 0.10 -18.58 -5.62
C ARG A 239 1.09 -19.59 -6.17
N ALA A 240 1.56 -19.38 -7.40
CA ALA A 240 2.60 -20.24 -7.98
C ALA A 240 3.94 -20.14 -7.20
N MET A 241 4.30 -18.95 -6.70
CA MET A 241 5.48 -18.78 -5.85
C MET A 241 5.37 -19.62 -4.56
N GLU A 242 4.22 -19.59 -3.90
CA GLU A 242 3.95 -20.42 -2.72
C GLU A 242 4.09 -21.92 -3.04
N LEU A 243 3.44 -22.41 -4.11
CA LEU A 243 3.52 -23.82 -4.52
C LEU A 243 4.95 -24.23 -4.90
N LEU A 244 5.72 -23.36 -5.53
CA LEU A 244 7.12 -23.62 -5.88
C LEU A 244 8.00 -23.82 -4.65
N LEU A 245 7.71 -23.13 -3.55
CA LEU A 245 8.49 -23.21 -2.29
C LEU A 245 8.08 -24.40 -1.43
N TYR A 246 6.79 -24.71 -1.37
CA TYR A 246 6.24 -25.63 -0.38
C TYR A 246 5.84 -27.00 -0.95
N THR A 247 6.00 -27.23 -2.26
CA THR A 247 5.61 -28.50 -2.89
C THR A 247 6.66 -29.03 -3.87
N GLU A 248 6.57 -30.34 -4.20
CA GLU A 248 7.39 -30.99 -5.23
C GLU A 248 6.66 -31.08 -6.58
N LEU A 249 5.52 -30.40 -6.76
CA LEU A 249 4.76 -30.44 -7.99
C LEU A 249 5.57 -30.01 -9.20
N ARG A 250 5.30 -30.64 -10.36
CA ARG A 250 5.94 -30.22 -11.61
C ARG A 250 5.51 -28.81 -11.98
N ILE A 251 6.37 -28.10 -12.68
CA ILE A 251 6.09 -26.70 -13.09
C ILE A 251 4.78 -26.57 -13.89
N GLY A 252 4.50 -27.58 -14.76
CA GLY A 252 3.26 -27.63 -15.53
C GLY A 252 2.02 -27.82 -14.65
N ASP A 253 2.12 -28.65 -13.60
CA ASP A 253 1.02 -28.89 -12.67
C ASP A 253 0.72 -27.64 -11.82
N ILE A 254 1.78 -26.93 -11.40
CA ILE A 254 1.64 -25.64 -10.72
C ILE A 254 0.96 -24.62 -11.62
N ALA A 255 1.37 -24.52 -12.89
CA ALA A 255 0.73 -23.63 -13.85
C ALA A 255 -0.78 -23.92 -13.97
N ALA A 256 -1.14 -25.19 -14.11
CA ALA A 256 -2.54 -25.62 -14.21
C ALA A 256 -3.33 -25.31 -12.92
N GLN A 257 -2.77 -25.63 -11.74
CA GLN A 257 -3.41 -25.33 -10.44
C GLN A 257 -3.58 -23.83 -10.19
N CYS A 258 -2.71 -22.99 -10.76
CA CYS A 258 -2.83 -21.55 -10.69
C CYS A 258 -3.74 -20.96 -11.78
N GLY A 259 -4.39 -21.79 -12.60
CA GLY A 259 -5.37 -21.34 -13.60
C GLY A 259 -4.75 -20.90 -14.93
N PHE A 260 -3.48 -21.24 -15.22
CA PHE A 260 -2.90 -21.05 -16.54
C PHE A 260 -3.21 -22.25 -17.43
N SER A 261 -3.82 -22.00 -18.59
CA SER A 261 -4.07 -23.02 -19.61
C SER A 261 -2.85 -23.37 -20.45
N ASP A 262 -1.82 -22.53 -20.43
CA ASP A 262 -0.58 -22.70 -21.20
C ASP A 262 0.63 -22.49 -20.28
N SER A 263 1.47 -23.53 -20.17
CA SER A 263 2.69 -23.51 -19.37
C SER A 263 3.77 -22.54 -19.91
N ASN A 264 3.81 -22.28 -21.22
CA ASN A 264 4.76 -21.36 -21.81
C ASN A 264 4.35 -19.91 -21.44
N TYR A 265 3.06 -19.59 -21.55
CA TYR A 265 2.52 -18.31 -21.11
C TYR A 265 2.73 -18.10 -19.61
N PHE A 266 2.52 -19.14 -18.80
CA PHE A 266 2.87 -19.11 -17.36
C PHE A 266 4.34 -18.77 -17.13
N CYS A 267 5.28 -19.49 -17.74
CA CYS A 267 6.71 -19.26 -17.57
C CYS A 267 7.14 -17.84 -17.97
N LYS A 268 6.58 -17.33 -19.08
CA LYS A 268 6.82 -15.97 -19.57
C LYS A 268 6.30 -14.92 -18.57
N THR A 269 5.06 -15.11 -18.09
CA THR A 269 4.41 -14.20 -17.14
C THR A 269 5.14 -14.23 -15.79
N PHE A 270 5.51 -15.40 -15.29
CA PHE A 270 6.25 -15.58 -14.06
C PHE A 270 7.60 -14.84 -14.11
N ARG A 271 8.38 -15.05 -15.20
CA ARG A 271 9.66 -14.38 -15.38
C ARG A 271 9.51 -12.85 -15.49
N ALA A 272 8.47 -12.37 -16.16
CA ALA A 272 8.20 -10.93 -16.28
C ALA A 272 7.92 -10.28 -14.92
N GLN A 273 7.27 -11.01 -13.97
CA GLN A 273 6.94 -10.47 -12.65
C GLN A 273 8.03 -10.69 -11.60
N THR A 274 8.79 -11.79 -11.68
CA THR A 274 9.78 -12.17 -10.65
C THR A 274 11.24 -11.98 -11.08
N GLY A 275 11.48 -11.67 -12.34
CA GLY A 275 12.82 -11.55 -12.93
C GLY A 275 13.52 -12.88 -13.27
N VAL A 276 13.02 -14.02 -12.77
CA VAL A 276 13.62 -15.37 -12.94
C VAL A 276 12.58 -16.37 -13.41
N SER A 277 13.03 -17.51 -14.00
CA SER A 277 12.11 -18.58 -14.37
C SER A 277 11.56 -19.32 -13.13
N PRO A 278 10.40 -20.00 -13.22
CA PRO A 278 9.84 -20.80 -12.11
C PRO A 278 10.83 -21.83 -11.56
N ARG A 279 11.62 -22.49 -12.45
CA ARG A 279 12.63 -23.46 -12.05
C ARG A 279 13.79 -22.81 -11.28
N GLN A 280 14.27 -21.66 -11.76
CA GLN A 280 15.32 -20.90 -11.08
C GLN A 280 14.81 -20.36 -9.73
N TYR A 281 13.55 -19.92 -9.66
CA TYR A 281 12.92 -19.47 -8.42
C TYR A 281 12.89 -20.58 -7.38
N ARG A 282 12.44 -21.80 -7.74
CA ARG A 282 12.44 -22.96 -6.86
C ARG A 282 13.86 -23.28 -6.36
N LEU A 283 14.84 -23.34 -7.26
CA LEU A 283 16.22 -23.66 -6.87
C LEU A 283 16.85 -22.63 -5.93
N LYS A 284 16.48 -21.37 -6.10
CA LYS A 284 17.06 -20.25 -5.33
C LYS A 284 16.44 -20.07 -3.95
N TYR A 285 15.14 -20.33 -3.81
CA TYR A 285 14.37 -19.94 -2.63
C TYR A 285 13.72 -21.11 -1.89
N LYS A 286 13.77 -22.34 -2.42
CA LYS A 286 13.30 -23.51 -1.70
C LYS A 286 14.27 -23.79 -0.56
N PHE A 287 13.75 -23.79 0.65
CA PHE A 287 14.53 -24.18 1.82
C PHE A 287 14.97 -25.65 1.65
N GLN A 288 16.29 -25.89 1.78
CA GLN A 288 16.85 -27.23 1.89
C GLN A 288 16.45 -27.88 3.20
#